data_aed0f93a72feaa826b51714603b5ac14
#
_entry.id   aed0f93a72feaa826b51714603b5ac14
#
_cell.length_a   1.000
_cell.length_b   1.000
_cell.length_c   1.000
_cell.angle_alpha   90.00
_cell.angle_beta   90.00
_cell.angle_gamma   90.00
#
_symmetry.space_group_name_H-M   'P 1'
#
loop_
_entity.id
_entity.type
_entity.pdbx_description
1 polymer ?
#
loop_
_entity_poly.entity_id
_entity_poly.type
_entity_poly.pdbx_seq_one_letter_code
_entity_poly.pdbx_strand_id
1 'polypeptide(L)'
;FKWHVSRDFNRVEIGPLDTTLTDYRIDYPFYREDVGDIAQGALGQTSLPLNYFRRPQFFDFSFASPYYAYTYNMENVPFYNTKKPMIRMNYAESGQKRFREENFGIMHAQNISPTTGFNIDYKARGTRGQYVWSRTKNHNLAVAVSHTGRRYSVHAGYYNNHIEQQENGGVVGEWAIADTTFEMPSGVPMRLADAEARNLYRNNAFFVTQSYGIPLQRLTESDFSMANLSAVY
;
A
#
# COMPACT_ATOMS: atom_id res chain seq x y z
N PHE A 1 9.97 10.06 -13.32
CA PHE A 1 10.39 9.04 -12.36
C PHE A 1 9.51 9.06 -11.11
N LYS A 2 9.51 7.97 -10.39
CA LYS A 2 8.79 7.76 -9.12
C LYS A 2 9.83 7.58 -8.02
N TRP A 3 9.56 8.08 -6.83
CA TRP A 3 10.39 7.83 -5.64
C TRP A 3 9.54 7.76 -4.38
N HIS A 4 10.14 7.30 -3.31
CA HIS A 4 9.61 7.38 -1.95
C HIS A 4 10.73 7.77 -0.99
N VAL A 5 10.35 8.21 0.18
CA VAL A 5 11.30 8.61 1.22
C VAL A 5 11.57 7.40 2.10
N SER A 6 12.85 7.11 2.35
CA SER A 6 13.23 6.01 3.24
C SER A 6 12.73 6.26 4.67
N ARG A 7 12.63 5.20 5.44
CA ARG A 7 12.19 5.26 6.84
C ARG A 7 12.98 6.26 7.69
N ASP A 8 14.29 6.32 7.47
CA ASP A 8 15.18 7.23 8.22
C ASP A 8 15.10 8.66 7.69
N PHE A 9 14.27 8.94 6.69
CA PHE A 9 14.12 10.23 6.02
C PHE A 9 15.41 10.80 5.40
N ASN A 10 16.46 10.00 5.37
CA ASN A 10 17.79 10.41 4.90
C ASN A 10 18.02 10.11 3.42
N ARG A 11 17.21 9.23 2.83
CA ARG A 11 17.38 8.78 1.45
C ARG A 11 16.09 8.88 0.68
N VAL A 12 16.24 9.19 -0.58
CA VAL A 12 15.18 9.10 -1.58
C VAL A 12 15.45 7.85 -2.41
N GLU A 13 14.53 6.91 -2.37
CA GLU A 13 14.62 5.68 -3.16
C GLU A 13 13.89 5.87 -4.48
N ILE A 14 14.65 5.90 -5.58
CA ILE A 14 14.13 6.14 -6.93
C ILE A 14 13.78 4.80 -7.56
N GLY A 15 12.54 4.70 -8.02
CA GLY A 15 12.05 3.55 -8.77
C GLY A 15 11.69 3.90 -10.22
N PRO A 16 11.66 2.91 -11.10
CA PRO A 16 11.16 3.11 -12.46
C PRO A 16 9.70 3.52 -12.42
N LEU A 17 9.30 4.39 -13.35
CA LEU A 17 7.92 4.68 -13.61
C LEU A 17 7.40 3.70 -14.65
N ASP A 18 6.44 2.88 -14.29
CA ASP A 18 5.76 2.01 -15.25
C ASP A 18 4.87 2.84 -16.16
N THR A 19 5.31 3.02 -17.40
CA THR A 19 4.56 3.69 -18.47
C THR A 19 3.90 2.70 -19.44
N THR A 20 4.22 1.41 -19.32
CA THR A 20 3.74 0.34 -20.20
C THR A 20 2.55 -0.41 -19.62
N LEU A 21 2.15 -0.06 -18.39
CA LEU A 21 1.06 -0.70 -17.66
C LEU A 21 1.30 -2.21 -17.40
N THR A 22 2.56 -2.59 -17.22
CA THR A 22 2.92 -3.99 -16.90
C THR A 22 2.78 -4.29 -15.43
N ASP A 23 2.81 -3.26 -14.57
CA ASP A 23 2.77 -3.38 -13.12
C ASP A 23 1.36 -3.58 -12.53
N TYR A 24 0.33 -3.77 -13.37
CA TYR A 24 -1.04 -3.92 -12.85
C TYR A 24 -1.23 -5.14 -11.94
N ARG A 25 -0.37 -6.14 -12.08
CA ARG A 25 -0.39 -7.35 -11.25
C ARG A 25 0.24 -7.16 -9.88
N ILE A 26 1.08 -6.14 -9.71
CA ILE A 26 1.77 -5.85 -8.44
C ILE A 26 0.78 -5.48 -7.33
N ASP A 27 -0.42 -5.02 -7.67
CA ASP A 27 -1.48 -4.77 -6.70
C ASP A 27 -1.97 -6.04 -5.98
N TYR A 28 -1.69 -7.21 -6.56
CA TYR A 28 -1.97 -8.50 -5.92
C TYR A 28 -0.71 -9.01 -5.21
N PRO A 29 -0.76 -9.30 -3.91
CA PRO A 29 0.42 -9.72 -3.14
C PRO A 29 1.13 -10.95 -3.70
N PHE A 30 0.39 -11.86 -4.35
CA PHE A 30 0.93 -13.08 -4.93
C PHE A 30 1.87 -12.85 -6.11
N TYR A 31 1.73 -11.73 -6.80
CA TYR A 31 2.49 -11.41 -8.02
C TYR A 31 3.60 -10.40 -7.77
N ARG A 32 3.91 -10.11 -6.52
CA ARG A 32 5.04 -9.26 -6.19
C ARG A 32 6.34 -9.93 -6.61
N GLU A 33 7.34 -9.10 -6.83
CA GLU A 33 8.69 -9.56 -7.13
C GLU A 33 9.15 -10.62 -6.13
N ASP A 34 10.07 -11.50 -6.55
CA ASP A 34 10.60 -12.60 -5.76
C ASP A 34 9.62 -13.79 -5.66
N VAL A 35 9.59 -14.46 -4.55
CA VAL A 35 8.72 -15.64 -4.31
C VAL A 35 7.26 -15.28 -3.99
N GLY A 36 6.96 -13.98 -3.86
CA GLY A 36 5.61 -13.51 -3.59
C GLY A 36 5.17 -13.62 -2.13
N ASP A 37 3.87 -13.51 -1.93
CA ASP A 37 3.24 -13.53 -0.62
C ASP A 37 2.21 -14.66 -0.52
N ILE A 38 2.07 -15.24 0.66
CA ILE A 38 0.92 -16.12 0.96
C ILE A 38 -0.28 -15.23 1.28
N ALA A 39 -1.36 -15.37 0.53
CA ALA A 39 -2.65 -14.83 0.94
C ALA A 39 -3.37 -15.82 1.84
N GLN A 40 -3.94 -15.31 2.89
CA GLN A 40 -4.71 -16.11 3.84
C GLN A 40 -6.20 -16.15 3.50
N GLY A 41 -6.54 -15.81 2.28
CA GLY A 41 -7.92 -15.78 1.81
C GLY A 41 -8.08 -15.04 0.49
N ALA A 42 -9.19 -14.34 0.33
CA ALA A 42 -9.51 -13.57 -0.86
C ALA A 42 -8.81 -12.20 -0.89
N LEU A 43 -8.99 -11.47 -1.98
CA LEU A 43 -8.41 -10.13 -2.18
C LEU A 43 -8.73 -9.19 -1.01
N GLY A 44 -7.71 -8.55 -0.46
CA GLY A 44 -7.85 -7.61 0.65
C GLY A 44 -7.81 -8.23 2.03
N GLN A 45 -7.74 -9.56 2.13
CA GLN A 45 -7.47 -10.26 3.38
C GLN A 45 -5.98 -10.23 3.73
N THR A 46 -5.66 -10.72 4.91
CA THR A 46 -4.30 -10.75 5.41
C THR A 46 -3.34 -11.49 4.49
N SER A 47 -2.12 -11.02 4.40
CA SER A 47 -1.05 -11.64 3.62
C SER A 47 0.26 -11.69 4.39
N LEU A 48 1.09 -12.66 4.04
CA LEU A 48 2.41 -12.85 4.65
C LEU A 48 3.46 -13.05 3.56
N PRO A 49 4.57 -12.27 3.56
CA PRO A 49 5.67 -12.50 2.63
C PRO A 49 6.29 -13.88 2.84
N LEU A 50 6.45 -14.62 1.75
CA LEU A 50 7.19 -15.89 1.75
C LEU A 50 8.65 -15.66 2.05
N ASN A 51 9.22 -14.58 1.50
CA ASN A 51 10.58 -14.19 1.82
C ASN A 51 10.65 -13.57 3.23
N TYR A 52 11.32 -14.26 4.15
CA TYR A 52 11.48 -13.82 5.54
C TYR A 52 12.09 -12.42 5.66
N PHE A 53 13.09 -12.10 4.83
CA PHE A 53 13.81 -10.82 4.89
C PHE A 53 12.96 -9.62 4.39
N ARG A 54 11.85 -9.88 3.69
CA ARG A 54 10.90 -8.86 3.24
C ARG A 54 9.75 -8.66 4.21
N ARG A 55 9.69 -9.44 5.28
CA ARG A 55 8.66 -9.23 6.30
C ARG A 55 8.84 -7.89 6.96
N PRO A 56 7.79 -7.06 7.04
CA PRO A 56 7.87 -5.78 7.71
C PRO A 56 8.28 -6.00 9.17
N GLN A 57 9.37 -5.37 9.58
CA GLN A 57 9.92 -5.54 10.93
C GLN A 57 9.30 -4.57 11.95
N PHE A 58 8.68 -3.49 11.46
CA PHE A 58 8.18 -2.43 12.31
C PHE A 58 6.83 -1.94 11.82
N PHE A 59 5.88 -2.00 12.68
CA PHE A 59 4.57 -1.38 12.55
C PHE A 59 4.30 -0.61 13.83
N ASP A 60 3.64 0.53 13.71
CA ASP A 60 3.16 1.28 14.87
C ASP A 60 2.24 0.40 15.72
N PHE A 61 1.51 -0.50 15.05
CA PHE A 61 0.64 -1.50 15.66
C PHE A 61 0.90 -2.88 15.07
N SER A 62 1.32 -3.82 15.87
CA SER A 62 1.65 -5.19 15.43
C SER A 62 0.46 -5.92 14.78
N PHE A 63 -0.77 -5.63 15.21
CA PHE A 63 -1.98 -6.20 14.61
C PHE A 63 -2.28 -5.69 13.19
N ALA A 64 -1.70 -4.56 12.77
CA ALA A 64 -1.82 -4.04 11.41
C ALA A 64 -0.87 -4.74 10.43
N SER A 65 0.14 -5.43 10.93
CA SER A 65 1.19 -6.06 10.13
C SER A 65 0.66 -7.00 9.04
N PRO A 66 -0.38 -7.82 9.24
CA PRO A 66 -0.90 -8.69 8.19
C PRO A 66 -1.53 -7.95 7.00
N TYR A 67 -1.86 -6.68 7.17
CA TYR A 67 -2.46 -5.84 6.11
C TYR A 67 -1.43 -5.00 5.35
N TYR A 68 -0.13 -5.18 5.62
CA TYR A 68 0.95 -4.36 5.04
C TYR A 68 0.87 -4.25 3.52
N ALA A 69 0.41 -5.31 2.86
CA ALA A 69 0.31 -5.39 1.41
C ALA A 69 -0.70 -4.39 0.82
N TYR A 70 -1.66 -3.96 1.61
CA TYR A 70 -2.77 -3.13 1.16
C TYR A 70 -2.77 -1.74 1.77
N THR A 71 -1.88 -1.44 2.72
CA THR A 71 -1.85 -0.16 3.44
C THR A 71 -0.82 0.80 2.89
N TYR A 72 -1.13 2.08 2.94
CA TYR A 72 -0.14 3.14 2.82
C TYR A 72 0.48 3.43 4.18
N ASN A 73 1.77 3.70 4.16
CA ASN A 73 2.55 4.18 5.27
C ASN A 73 3.54 5.26 4.78
N MET A 74 4.27 5.89 5.67
CA MET A 74 5.22 6.94 5.30
C MET A 74 6.28 6.48 4.29
N GLU A 75 6.69 5.21 4.35
CA GLU A 75 7.75 4.65 3.51
C GLU A 75 7.28 4.32 2.09
N ASN A 76 5.98 4.01 1.91
CA ASN A 76 5.46 3.55 0.63
C ASN A 76 4.57 4.56 -0.10
N VAL A 77 4.30 5.73 0.51
CA VAL A 77 3.63 6.82 -0.19
C VAL A 77 4.51 7.29 -1.35
N PRO A 78 4.04 7.17 -2.60
CA PRO A 78 4.85 7.51 -3.76
C PRO A 78 4.85 9.02 -4.01
N PHE A 79 5.98 9.52 -4.46
CA PHE A 79 6.12 10.84 -5.07
C PHE A 79 6.45 10.69 -6.55
N TYR A 80 6.03 11.64 -7.36
CA TYR A 80 6.22 11.59 -8.80
C TYR A 80 6.81 12.88 -9.35
N ASN A 81 7.71 12.74 -10.34
CA ASN A 81 8.14 13.83 -11.17
C ASN A 81 7.80 13.50 -12.63
N THR A 82 6.89 14.27 -13.19
CA THR A 82 6.33 14.03 -14.52
C THR A 82 6.46 15.28 -15.38
N LYS A 83 6.86 15.11 -16.66
CA LYS A 83 6.93 16.23 -17.60
C LYS A 83 5.54 16.69 -18.07
N LYS A 84 4.55 15.80 -18.00
CA LYS A 84 3.14 16.04 -18.36
C LYS A 84 2.27 15.44 -17.27
N PRO A 85 1.06 15.96 -17.05
CA PRO A 85 0.09 15.32 -16.16
C PRO A 85 -0.09 13.85 -16.56
N MET A 86 -0.11 12.97 -15.58
CA MET A 86 -0.28 11.54 -15.77
C MET A 86 -1.46 11.06 -14.93
N ILE A 87 -2.37 10.36 -15.56
CA ILE A 87 -3.47 9.66 -14.90
C ILE A 87 -3.33 8.18 -15.25
N ARG A 88 -3.38 7.34 -14.25
CA ARG A 88 -3.47 5.90 -14.41
C ARG A 88 -4.73 5.43 -13.70
N MET A 89 -5.54 4.68 -14.41
CA MET A 89 -6.73 4.04 -13.88
C MET A 89 -6.68 2.56 -14.21
N ASN A 90 -6.95 1.72 -13.23
CA ASN A 90 -7.08 0.28 -13.41
C ASN A 90 -8.37 -0.19 -12.77
N TYR A 91 -9.03 -1.09 -13.44
CA TYR A 91 -10.19 -1.79 -12.93
C TYR A 91 -10.09 -3.26 -13.32
N ALA A 92 -10.25 -4.10 -12.35
CA ALA A 92 -10.33 -5.54 -12.56
C ALA A 92 -11.48 -6.09 -11.74
N GLU A 93 -12.26 -6.93 -12.39
CA GLU A 93 -13.36 -7.67 -11.77
C GLU A 93 -13.23 -9.13 -12.15
N SER A 94 -13.41 -10.00 -11.20
CA SER A 94 -13.36 -11.44 -11.44
C SER A 94 -14.41 -12.18 -10.63
N GLY A 95 -14.74 -13.38 -11.11
CA GLY A 95 -15.63 -14.29 -10.43
C GLY A 95 -17.11 -14.10 -10.77
N GLN A 96 -17.87 -15.13 -10.42
CA GLN A 96 -19.31 -15.08 -10.49
C GLN A 96 -19.86 -14.15 -9.42
N LYS A 97 -21.08 -13.63 -9.59
CA LYS A 97 -21.74 -12.70 -8.65
C LYS A 97 -21.62 -13.12 -7.17
N ARG A 98 -21.51 -14.40 -6.90
CA ARG A 98 -21.37 -14.98 -5.56
C ARG A 98 -19.96 -14.84 -4.97
N PHE A 99 -18.91 -14.87 -5.85
CA PHE A 99 -17.50 -14.84 -5.48
C PHE A 99 -16.79 -13.62 -6.10
N ARG A 100 -17.55 -12.56 -6.32
CA ARG A 100 -17.05 -11.36 -7.00
C ARG A 100 -15.91 -10.73 -6.24
N GLU A 101 -14.82 -10.50 -6.95
CA GLU A 101 -13.70 -9.67 -6.53
C GLU A 101 -13.62 -8.43 -7.40
N GLU A 102 -13.39 -7.30 -6.80
CA GLU A 102 -13.24 -6.01 -7.47
C GLU A 102 -11.96 -5.33 -6.99
N ASN A 103 -11.16 -4.86 -7.94
CA ASN A 103 -9.98 -4.06 -7.69
C ASN A 103 -10.03 -2.81 -8.57
N PHE A 104 -10.17 -1.65 -7.94
CA PHE A 104 -10.18 -0.35 -8.59
C PHE A 104 -9.01 0.48 -8.07
N GLY A 105 -8.28 1.11 -8.98
CA GLY A 105 -7.23 2.05 -8.65
C GLY A 105 -7.26 3.26 -9.57
N ILE A 106 -7.05 4.43 -9.01
CA ILE A 106 -6.85 5.66 -9.77
C ILE A 106 -5.69 6.44 -9.16
N MET A 107 -4.76 6.85 -10.00
CA MET A 107 -3.63 7.67 -9.64
C MET A 107 -3.55 8.87 -10.58
N HIS A 108 -3.42 10.05 -10.02
CA HIS A 108 -3.11 11.27 -10.73
C HIS A 108 -1.80 11.84 -10.21
N ALA A 109 -0.89 12.21 -11.11
CA ALA A 109 0.38 12.85 -10.78
C ALA A 109 0.65 14.00 -11.74
N GLN A 110 1.03 15.15 -11.19
CA GLN A 110 1.31 16.35 -11.96
C GLN A 110 2.37 17.21 -11.28
N ASN A 111 3.26 17.78 -12.07
CA ASN A 111 4.12 18.86 -11.63
C ASN A 111 3.42 20.21 -11.83
N ILE A 112 3.36 21.02 -10.77
CA ILE A 112 2.88 22.42 -10.80
C ILE A 112 4.01 23.33 -11.30
N SER A 113 5.25 22.98 -10.92
CA SER A 113 6.46 23.66 -11.37
C SER A 113 7.57 22.63 -11.65
N PRO A 114 8.70 23.01 -12.26
CA PRO A 114 9.82 22.08 -12.45
C PRO A 114 10.35 21.45 -11.16
N THR A 115 10.10 22.08 -10.02
CA THR A 115 10.60 21.65 -8.72
C THR A 115 9.50 21.17 -7.77
N THR A 116 8.22 21.34 -8.13
CA THR A 116 7.09 21.03 -7.25
C THR A 116 6.10 20.13 -7.96
N GLY A 117 5.85 18.99 -7.39
CA GLY A 117 4.86 18.03 -7.87
C GLY A 117 3.86 17.65 -6.78
N PHE A 118 2.70 17.20 -7.23
CA PHE A 118 1.70 16.58 -6.35
C PHE A 118 1.14 15.31 -6.99
N ASN A 119 0.64 14.42 -6.16
CA ASN A 119 -0.07 13.24 -6.62
C ASN A 119 -1.15 12.83 -5.64
N ILE A 120 -2.13 12.13 -6.20
CA ILE A 120 -3.21 11.48 -5.48
C ILE A 120 -3.27 10.05 -5.98
N ASP A 121 -3.29 9.09 -5.08
CA ASP A 121 -3.42 7.67 -5.38
C ASP A 121 -4.55 7.09 -4.51
N TYR A 122 -5.58 6.57 -5.14
CA TYR A 122 -6.72 5.97 -4.47
C TYR A 122 -6.91 4.54 -4.96
N LYS A 123 -7.08 3.62 -4.01
CA LYS A 123 -7.33 2.21 -4.29
C LYS A 123 -8.53 1.72 -3.50
N ALA A 124 -9.45 1.07 -4.19
CA ALA A 124 -10.60 0.42 -3.60
C ALA A 124 -10.59 -1.06 -4.00
N ARG A 125 -10.69 -1.94 -3.02
CA ARG A 125 -10.72 -3.38 -3.22
C ARG A 125 -11.86 -3.98 -2.43
N GLY A 126 -12.52 -4.96 -3.00
CA GLY A 126 -13.60 -5.65 -2.35
C GLY A 126 -13.76 -7.07 -2.86
N THR A 127 -14.10 -7.97 -1.96
CA THR A 127 -14.47 -9.33 -2.32
C THR A 127 -15.57 -9.84 -1.40
N ARG A 128 -16.37 -10.76 -1.91
CA ARG A 128 -17.31 -11.53 -1.08
C ARG A 128 -16.65 -12.72 -0.40
N GLY A 129 -15.47 -13.13 -0.92
CA GLY A 129 -14.78 -14.33 -0.48
C GLY A 129 -15.44 -15.61 -0.98
N GLN A 130 -14.76 -16.73 -0.81
CA GLN A 130 -15.26 -18.05 -1.21
C GLN A 130 -16.17 -18.68 -0.16
N TYR A 131 -15.88 -18.45 1.10
CA TYR A 131 -16.64 -18.96 2.23
C TYR A 131 -17.64 -17.92 2.73
N VAL A 132 -18.64 -18.38 3.48
CA VAL A 132 -19.55 -17.46 4.18
C VAL A 132 -18.80 -16.61 5.18
N TRP A 133 -19.26 -15.37 5.39
CA TRP A 133 -18.68 -14.41 6.32
C TRP A 133 -17.18 -14.14 6.10
N SER A 134 -16.76 -14.07 4.83
CA SER A 134 -15.38 -13.77 4.45
C SER A 134 -15.24 -12.53 3.57
N ARG A 135 -16.22 -11.62 3.63
CA ARG A 135 -16.22 -10.39 2.85
C ARG A 135 -15.12 -9.44 3.31
N THR A 136 -14.47 -8.78 2.35
CA THR A 136 -13.53 -7.69 2.61
C THR A 136 -13.94 -6.42 1.87
N LYS A 137 -13.55 -5.28 2.45
CA LYS A 137 -13.62 -3.95 1.84
C LYS A 137 -12.41 -3.15 2.26
N ASN A 138 -11.62 -2.71 1.29
CA ASN A 138 -10.45 -1.89 1.52
C ASN A 138 -10.56 -0.61 0.72
N HIS A 139 -10.35 0.52 1.38
CA HIS A 139 -10.26 1.84 0.77
C HIS A 139 -8.97 2.51 1.26
N ASN A 140 -8.09 2.82 0.34
CA ASN A 140 -6.80 3.40 0.66
C ASN A 140 -6.59 4.64 -0.19
N LEU A 141 -6.28 5.76 0.45
CA LEU A 141 -5.99 7.04 -0.19
C LEU A 141 -4.59 7.49 0.22
N ALA A 142 -3.80 7.94 -0.73
CA ALA A 142 -2.57 8.66 -0.48
C ALA A 142 -2.56 9.97 -1.28
N VAL A 143 -2.21 11.05 -0.63
CA VAL A 143 -1.99 12.36 -1.25
C VAL A 143 -0.59 12.80 -0.88
N ALA A 144 0.21 13.20 -1.85
CA ALA A 144 1.57 13.61 -1.62
C ALA A 144 1.94 14.85 -2.42
N VAL A 145 2.75 15.69 -1.80
CA VAL A 145 3.33 16.91 -2.40
C VAL A 145 4.83 16.91 -2.14
N SER A 146 5.60 17.21 -3.16
CA SER A 146 7.05 17.34 -3.05
C SER A 146 7.53 18.62 -3.67
N HIS A 147 8.49 19.26 -3.00
CA HIS A 147 9.25 20.36 -3.56
C HIS A 147 10.74 20.05 -3.42
N THR A 148 11.47 20.09 -4.52
CA THR A 148 12.90 19.80 -4.55
C THR A 148 13.63 20.99 -5.17
N GLY A 149 14.04 21.92 -4.31
CA GLY A 149 14.83 23.10 -4.68
C GLY A 149 16.34 22.85 -4.53
N ARG A 150 17.14 23.84 -4.91
CA ARG A 150 18.61 23.75 -4.83
C ARG A 150 19.13 23.61 -3.39
N ARG A 151 18.49 24.28 -2.45
CA ARG A 151 18.90 24.31 -1.03
C ARG A 151 17.83 23.80 -0.07
N TYR A 152 16.59 23.80 -0.50
CA TYR A 152 15.44 23.41 0.32
C TYR A 152 14.65 22.34 -0.40
N SER A 153 14.36 21.27 0.31
CA SER A 153 13.48 20.21 -0.16
C SER A 153 12.46 19.88 0.91
N VAL A 154 11.23 19.65 0.49
CA VAL A 154 10.15 19.23 1.38
C VAL A 154 9.34 18.11 0.71
N HIS A 155 8.97 17.11 1.51
CA HIS A 155 8.05 16.06 1.15
C HIS A 155 6.94 16.03 2.19
N ALA A 156 5.73 16.20 1.76
CA ALA A 156 4.55 16.13 2.61
C ALA A 156 3.60 15.07 2.07
N GLY A 157 3.03 14.28 2.93
CA GLY A 157 2.07 13.26 2.55
C GLY A 157 0.98 13.08 3.58
N TYR A 158 -0.18 12.72 3.08
CA TYR A 158 -1.33 12.28 3.87
C TYR A 158 -1.77 10.92 3.35
N TYR A 159 -2.07 9.99 4.25
CA TYR A 159 -2.70 8.74 3.86
C TYR A 159 -3.84 8.38 4.79
N ASN A 160 -4.80 7.69 4.19
CA ASN A 160 -5.95 7.12 4.87
C ASN A 160 -6.05 5.64 4.48
N ASN A 161 -6.08 4.76 5.46
CA ASN A 161 -6.31 3.34 5.28
C ASN A 161 -7.58 2.95 6.01
N HIS A 162 -8.49 2.32 5.28
CA HIS A 162 -9.72 1.75 5.84
C HIS A 162 -9.87 0.33 5.32
N ILE A 163 -9.74 -0.64 6.21
CA ILE A 163 -9.87 -2.06 5.90
C ILE A 163 -10.94 -2.64 6.80
N GLU A 164 -11.94 -3.25 6.20
CA GLU A 164 -12.99 -4.00 6.87
C GLU A 164 -12.95 -5.45 6.38
N GLN A 165 -12.87 -6.39 7.30
CA GLN A 165 -12.85 -7.82 7.03
C GLN A 165 -13.86 -8.51 7.92
N GLN A 166 -14.76 -9.30 7.32
CA GLN A 166 -15.60 -10.22 8.08
C GLN A 166 -14.77 -11.43 8.54
N GLU A 167 -15.07 -11.89 9.73
CA GLU A 167 -14.37 -13.01 10.35
C GLU A 167 -15.32 -14.20 10.53
N ASN A 168 -14.95 -15.34 9.96
CA ASN A 168 -15.73 -16.58 10.07
C ASN A 168 -15.12 -17.62 11.03
N GLY A 169 -13.97 -17.29 11.65
CA GLY A 169 -13.30 -18.18 12.60
C GLY A 169 -12.70 -19.45 12.01
N GLY A 170 -12.72 -19.59 10.68
CA GLY A 170 -12.25 -20.77 9.97
C GLY A 170 -13.25 -21.92 9.98
N VAL A 171 -12.88 -23.03 9.38
CA VAL A 171 -13.70 -24.23 9.25
C VAL A 171 -13.88 -24.91 10.61
N VAL A 172 -15.08 -25.47 10.84
CA VAL A 172 -15.42 -26.13 12.12
C VAL A 172 -14.50 -27.31 12.44
N GLY A 173 -14.08 -28.06 11.40
CA GLY A 173 -13.15 -29.19 11.54
C GLY A 173 -12.70 -29.72 10.19
N GLU A 174 -11.64 -30.52 10.19
CA GLU A 174 -11.08 -31.11 8.97
C GLU A 174 -12.10 -31.96 8.18
N TRP A 175 -13.03 -32.58 8.89
CA TRP A 175 -14.12 -33.36 8.29
C TRP A 175 -14.97 -32.52 7.33
N ALA A 176 -15.19 -31.25 7.64
CA ALA A 176 -16.00 -30.37 6.80
C ALA A 176 -15.32 -29.99 5.47
N ILE A 177 -14.00 -30.10 5.38
CA ILE A 177 -13.27 -29.93 4.12
C ILE A 177 -13.27 -31.23 3.32
N ALA A 178 -13.20 -32.38 3.99
CA ALA A 178 -13.20 -33.72 3.38
C ALA A 178 -14.58 -34.19 2.93
N ASP A 179 -15.63 -33.53 3.41
CA ASP A 179 -17.01 -33.91 3.10
C ASP A 179 -17.39 -33.41 1.69
N THR A 180 -17.53 -34.39 0.78
CA THR A 180 -17.90 -34.13 -0.62
C THR A 180 -19.38 -33.78 -0.81
N THR A 181 -20.19 -33.77 0.25
CA THR A 181 -21.60 -33.34 0.18
C THR A 181 -21.74 -31.81 0.02
N PHE A 182 -20.69 -31.06 0.36
CA PHE A 182 -20.67 -29.63 0.13
C PHE A 182 -20.20 -29.34 -1.31
N GLU A 183 -21.14 -29.18 -2.22
CA GLU A 183 -20.86 -28.89 -3.63
C GLU A 183 -20.09 -27.54 -3.83
N MET A 184 -20.19 -26.62 -2.87
CA MET A 184 -19.57 -25.28 -2.95
C MET A 184 -18.89 -24.89 -1.63
N PRO A 185 -17.77 -24.13 -1.69
CA PRO A 185 -17.11 -23.64 -0.49
C PRO A 185 -18.02 -22.84 0.46
N SER A 186 -19.03 -22.17 -0.09
CA SER A 186 -20.02 -21.42 0.72
C SER A 186 -21.00 -22.31 1.50
N GLY A 187 -21.02 -23.62 1.26
CA GLY A 187 -21.78 -24.58 2.07
C GLY A 187 -21.00 -25.11 3.25
N VAL A 188 -19.67 -24.92 3.26
CA VAL A 188 -18.82 -25.44 4.35
C VAL A 188 -19.12 -24.70 5.65
N PRO A 189 -19.40 -25.42 6.76
CA PRO A 189 -19.72 -24.81 8.03
C PRO A 189 -18.50 -24.11 8.64
N MET A 190 -18.70 -22.86 9.08
CA MET A 190 -17.69 -22.03 9.72
C MET A 190 -17.92 -21.97 11.23
N ARG A 191 -16.84 -21.76 12.00
CA ARG A 191 -16.89 -21.69 13.47
C ARG A 191 -17.71 -20.51 13.97
N LEU A 192 -17.59 -19.37 13.29
CA LEU A 192 -18.39 -18.18 13.59
C LEU A 192 -19.47 -18.06 12.51
N ALA A 193 -20.71 -18.27 12.91
CA ALA A 193 -21.88 -18.09 12.03
C ALA A 193 -22.49 -16.68 12.18
N ASP A 194 -21.71 -15.72 12.68
CA ASP A 194 -22.19 -14.38 12.99
C ASP A 194 -21.75 -13.40 11.90
N ALA A 195 -22.72 -12.79 11.24
CA ALA A 195 -22.52 -11.77 10.23
C ALA A 195 -21.86 -10.50 10.77
N GLU A 196 -21.90 -10.27 12.08
CA GLU A 196 -21.37 -9.08 12.73
C GLU A 196 -19.91 -9.20 13.15
N ALA A 197 -19.38 -10.44 13.23
CA ALA A 197 -17.98 -10.66 13.53
C ALA A 197 -17.10 -10.04 12.43
N ARG A 198 -16.41 -8.96 12.75
CA ARG A 198 -15.58 -8.22 11.81
C ARG A 198 -14.37 -7.60 12.46
N ASN A 199 -13.30 -7.51 11.69
CA ASN A 199 -12.13 -6.72 12.00
C ASN A 199 -12.20 -5.41 11.22
N LEU A 200 -11.97 -4.29 11.90
CA LEU A 200 -11.99 -2.96 11.32
C LEU A 200 -10.68 -2.27 11.65
N TYR A 201 -9.87 -2.01 10.62
CA TYR A 201 -8.65 -1.24 10.72
C TYR A 201 -8.83 0.12 10.04
N ARG A 202 -8.58 1.20 10.79
CA ARG A 202 -8.56 2.57 10.30
C ARG A 202 -7.28 3.25 10.74
N ASN A 203 -6.58 3.84 9.79
CA ASN A 203 -5.36 4.59 10.05
C ASN A 203 -5.32 5.82 9.15
N ASN A 204 -5.16 6.99 9.76
CA ASN A 204 -4.95 8.25 9.07
C ASN A 204 -3.66 8.85 9.60
N ALA A 205 -2.79 9.27 8.72
CA ALA A 205 -1.59 9.97 9.14
C ALA A 205 -1.21 11.07 8.15
N PHE A 206 -0.59 12.08 8.68
CA PHE A 206 0.03 13.17 7.94
C PHE A 206 1.50 13.23 8.33
N PHE A 207 2.37 13.38 7.37
CA PHE A 207 3.79 13.53 7.61
C PHE A 207 4.39 14.64 6.74
N VAL A 208 5.41 15.30 7.28
CA VAL A 208 6.21 16.29 6.57
C VAL A 208 7.67 16.02 6.87
N THR A 209 8.46 15.91 5.84
CA THR A 209 9.92 15.89 5.96
C THR A 209 10.50 17.07 5.22
N GLN A 210 11.46 17.75 5.81
CA GLN A 210 12.12 18.87 5.17
C GLN A 210 13.62 18.80 5.38
N SER A 211 14.35 19.24 4.38
CA SER A 211 15.80 19.33 4.43
C SER A 211 16.27 20.67 3.89
N TYR A 212 17.27 21.23 4.53
CA TYR A 212 17.91 22.47 4.12
C TYR A 212 19.42 22.30 4.02
N GLY A 213 19.97 22.52 2.82
CA GLY A 213 21.39 22.43 2.55
C GLY A 213 22.12 23.74 2.91
N ILE A 214 23.00 23.68 3.90
CA ILE A 214 23.84 24.84 4.33
C ILE A 214 25.14 24.78 3.52
N PRO A 215 25.46 25.81 2.72
CA PRO A 215 26.73 25.86 2.01
C PRO A 215 27.86 26.16 2.98
N LEU A 216 28.81 25.26 3.18
CA LEU A 216 29.99 25.43 4.02
C LEU A 216 31.20 26.00 3.27
N GLN A 217 31.00 26.52 2.08
CA GLN A 217 32.05 26.96 1.16
C GLN A 217 33.00 28.05 1.68
N ARG A 218 32.70 28.67 2.83
CA ARG A 218 33.56 29.70 3.46
C ARG A 218 34.57 29.10 4.44
N LEU A 219 34.54 27.82 4.73
CA LEU A 219 35.38 27.24 5.79
C LEU A 219 36.52 26.35 5.26
N THR A 220 36.53 26.02 3.99
CA THR A 220 37.59 25.18 3.39
C THR A 220 37.84 25.62 1.95
N GLU A 221 39.10 25.91 1.60
CA GLU A 221 39.52 26.29 0.24
C GLU A 221 39.47 25.11 -0.77
N SER A 222 39.21 23.92 -0.32
CA SER A 222 39.06 22.75 -1.17
C SER A 222 37.83 21.93 -0.74
N ASP A 223 37.02 21.53 -1.64
CA ASP A 223 35.87 20.69 -1.53
C ASP A 223 34.58 21.29 -0.98
N PHE A 224 33.59 21.28 -1.87
CA PHE A 224 32.23 21.67 -1.61
C PHE A 224 31.54 20.61 -0.73
N SER A 225 31.45 20.84 0.56
CA SER A 225 30.65 20.03 1.47
C SER A 225 29.32 20.72 1.80
N MET A 226 28.21 20.00 1.75
CA MET A 226 26.90 20.46 2.24
C MET A 226 26.50 19.66 3.47
N ALA A 227 26.20 20.38 4.53
CA ALA A 227 25.52 19.80 5.68
C ALA A 227 24.01 19.88 5.47
N ASN A 228 23.30 18.78 5.66
CA ASN A 228 21.85 18.73 5.58
C ASN A 228 21.25 18.72 6.99
N LEU A 229 20.37 19.66 7.25
CA LEU A 229 19.53 19.66 8.45
C LEU A 229 18.16 19.11 8.07
N SER A 230 17.76 18.01 8.69
CA SER A 230 16.47 17.37 8.46
C SER A 230 15.63 17.42 9.73
N ALA A 231 14.35 17.74 9.59
CA ALA A 231 13.37 17.67 10.65
C ALA A 231 12.13 16.93 10.17
N VAL A 232 11.59 16.09 11.03
CA VAL A 232 10.35 15.31 10.81
C VAL A 232 9.33 15.73 11.85
N TYR A 233 8.11 16.02 11.42
CA TYR A 233 6.98 16.42 12.26
C TYR A 233 5.76 15.56 11.94
#